data_9fc532e0e7a97c0cb49d656486f797c8
#
_entry.id   9fc532e0e7a97c0cb49d656486f797c8
#
_cell.length_a   1.000
_cell.length_b   1.000
_cell.length_c   1.000
_cell.angle_alpha   90.00
_cell.angle_beta   90.00
_cell.angle_gamma   90.00
#
_symmetry.space_group_name_H-M   'P 1'
#
loop_
_entity.id
_entity.type
_entity.pdbx_description
1 polymer ?
#
loop_
_entity_poly.entity_id
_entity_poly.type
_entity_poly.pdbx_seq_one_letter_code
_entity_poly.pdbx_strand_id
1 'polypeptide(L)'
;MAIWHINGGKRLDGACFVQGSKNAVLPILAASVISPCETELLNVPQLSDVSSTLRILRQLGCTAEQQNNDVYIDSRNLSSCTIPQGMMECMRSSVLFMGTLLARCGQVRLTAPGGCKLGARPIDLHISAMQALGASVEEKGCEIICRAEKLTGGRIELPFPSVGATENAMIAACGADGVTVITGAAKEPEIVDLQEYLRKLGAYIYGAGTNMITVSGFAPERHVGHRIIPDRIAASTFLCACAAAGGDIELRGVDSKQFLRLQHFLNQAGCDIISSKRSVRLRSDGCLHAVSRVVTEPYPGFPTDAQPILMAALLKAHGMSRFTENIFDSRFCHAAQLMRFGADIAVDGREATVWGVRSLRGATVTATDLRGGAAMVIAGLSAEGSTSVIDAGHIARGYENFDNKLRSLGADVFMEI
;
A
#
# COMPACT_ATOMS: atom_id res chain seq x y z
N MET A 1 4.40 -8.56 -20.85
CA MET A 1 3.08 -7.94 -20.59
C MET A 1 2.18 -9.10 -20.21
N ALA A 2 1.69 -9.13 -18.99
CA ALA A 2 0.86 -10.25 -18.52
C ALA A 2 -0.61 -10.06 -18.96
N ILE A 3 -1.29 -11.16 -19.22
CA ILE A 3 -2.74 -11.18 -19.48
C ILE A 3 -3.39 -12.10 -18.46
N TRP A 4 -4.35 -11.57 -17.72
CA TRP A 4 -5.15 -12.33 -16.76
C TRP A 4 -6.43 -12.80 -17.46
N HIS A 5 -6.61 -14.11 -17.55
CA HIS A 5 -7.81 -14.74 -18.08
C HIS A 5 -8.70 -15.17 -16.91
N ILE A 6 -9.95 -14.75 -16.95
CA ILE A 6 -10.90 -14.98 -15.85
C ILE A 6 -12.21 -15.49 -16.46
N ASN A 7 -12.64 -16.69 -16.08
CA ASN A 7 -13.98 -17.19 -16.38
C ASN A 7 -14.86 -16.94 -15.16
N GLY A 8 -15.77 -15.98 -15.28
CA GLY A 8 -16.61 -15.55 -14.20
C GLY A 8 -17.72 -16.53 -13.80
N GLY A 9 -18.50 -16.16 -12.76
CA GLY A 9 -19.64 -16.93 -12.30
C GLY A 9 -19.33 -18.12 -11.39
N LYS A 10 -18.06 -18.30 -10.97
CA LYS A 10 -17.67 -19.26 -9.94
C LYS A 10 -17.75 -18.62 -8.56
N ARG A 11 -18.36 -19.35 -7.62
CA ARG A 11 -18.34 -18.94 -6.19
C ARG A 11 -16.96 -19.13 -5.62
N LEU A 12 -16.62 -18.29 -4.64
CA LEU A 12 -15.34 -18.39 -3.93
C LEU A 12 -15.56 -19.06 -2.57
N ASP A 13 -14.99 -20.24 -2.36
CA ASP A 13 -15.14 -21.00 -1.14
C ASP A 13 -13.79 -21.50 -0.63
N GLY A 14 -13.56 -21.47 0.68
CA GLY A 14 -12.35 -22.00 1.30
C GLY A 14 -11.63 -21.02 2.20
N ALA A 15 -10.32 -21.25 2.38
CA ALA A 15 -9.50 -20.41 3.24
C ALA A 15 -8.14 -20.10 2.61
N CYS A 16 -7.64 -18.89 2.82
CA CYS A 16 -6.28 -18.54 2.41
C CYS A 16 -5.60 -17.65 3.46
N PHE A 17 -4.24 -17.68 3.46
CA PHE A 17 -3.43 -16.77 4.26
C PHE A 17 -3.20 -15.47 3.52
N VAL A 18 -3.34 -14.36 4.25
CA VAL A 18 -3.03 -13.03 3.72
C VAL A 18 -1.52 -12.78 3.81
N GLN A 19 -0.97 -12.25 2.74
CA GLN A 19 0.43 -11.86 2.63
C GLN A 19 0.81 -10.73 3.60
N GLY A 20 2.10 -10.50 3.81
CA GLY A 20 2.62 -9.33 4.51
C GLY A 20 2.29 -8.01 3.78
N SER A 21 2.20 -6.94 4.54
CA SER A 21 1.80 -5.63 4.02
C SER A 21 2.89 -5.01 3.16
N LYS A 22 2.54 -4.71 1.90
CA LYS A 22 3.38 -3.91 1.00
C LYS A 22 3.74 -2.57 1.62
N ASN A 23 2.74 -1.86 2.13
CA ASN A 23 2.90 -0.50 2.61
C ASN A 23 3.67 -0.43 3.95
N ALA A 24 3.75 -1.55 4.70
CA ALA A 24 4.60 -1.65 5.89
C ALA A 24 6.04 -2.05 5.55
N VAL A 25 6.23 -3.00 4.64
CA VAL A 25 7.58 -3.51 4.35
C VAL A 25 8.48 -2.49 3.66
N LEU A 26 7.94 -1.64 2.78
CA LEU A 26 8.77 -0.69 2.02
C LEU A 26 9.45 0.37 2.91
N PRO A 27 8.76 1.04 3.85
CA PRO A 27 9.43 1.95 4.78
C PRO A 27 10.38 1.23 5.74
N ILE A 28 10.09 -0.01 6.15
CA ILE A 28 10.97 -0.80 7.01
C ILE A 28 12.25 -1.19 6.27
N LEU A 29 12.16 -1.59 4.98
CA LEU A 29 13.32 -1.82 4.12
C LEU A 29 14.18 -0.56 3.95
N ALA A 30 13.56 0.61 3.79
CA ALA A 30 14.29 1.86 3.75
C ALA A 30 14.94 2.18 5.11
N ALA A 31 14.25 1.97 6.22
CA ALA A 31 14.75 2.22 7.57
C ALA A 31 15.89 1.28 7.98
N SER A 32 16.00 0.07 7.39
CA SER A 32 17.03 -0.92 7.73
C SER A 32 18.47 -0.45 7.51
N VAL A 33 18.66 0.63 6.77
CA VAL A 33 20.00 1.19 6.51
C VAL A 33 20.33 2.46 7.30
N ILE A 34 19.47 2.85 8.26
CA ILE A 34 19.74 4.06 9.09
C ILE A 34 20.97 3.90 9.98
N SER A 35 21.29 2.68 10.38
CA SER A 35 22.48 2.34 11.16
C SER A 35 23.18 1.10 10.62
N PRO A 36 24.48 0.87 10.93
CA PRO A 36 25.16 -0.37 10.55
C PRO A 36 24.61 -1.54 11.35
N CYS A 37 23.71 -2.33 10.74
CA CYS A 37 23.09 -3.48 11.40
C CYS A 37 22.78 -4.62 10.44
N GLU A 38 22.50 -5.78 11.01
CA GLU A 38 21.87 -6.92 10.35
C GLU A 38 20.38 -6.92 10.67
N THR A 39 19.54 -7.01 9.66
CA THR A 39 18.09 -7.04 9.81
C THR A 39 17.52 -8.30 9.19
N GLU A 40 16.72 -9.04 9.95
CA GLU A 40 15.92 -10.17 9.48
C GLU A 40 14.44 -9.78 9.48
N LEU A 41 13.82 -9.78 8.29
CA LEU A 41 12.41 -9.46 8.14
C LEU A 41 11.64 -10.73 7.75
N LEU A 42 10.62 -11.07 8.52
CA LEU A 42 9.74 -12.20 8.28
C LEU A 42 8.42 -11.73 7.67
N ASN A 43 7.74 -12.61 6.92
CA ASN A 43 6.46 -12.31 6.28
C ASN A 43 6.54 -11.18 5.25
N VAL A 44 7.66 -11.07 4.54
CA VAL A 44 7.86 -10.12 3.44
C VAL A 44 7.22 -10.67 2.18
N PRO A 45 6.25 -9.97 1.55
CA PRO A 45 5.59 -10.49 0.36
C PRO A 45 6.52 -10.43 -0.86
N GLN A 46 6.38 -11.42 -1.76
CA GLN A 46 7.12 -11.46 -3.03
C GLN A 46 6.48 -10.53 -4.06
N LEU A 47 6.80 -9.25 -3.99
CA LEU A 47 6.27 -8.19 -4.84
C LEU A 47 7.36 -7.54 -5.68
N SER A 48 7.00 -7.04 -6.86
CA SER A 48 7.97 -6.33 -7.71
C SER A 48 8.51 -5.05 -7.07
N ASP A 49 7.70 -4.37 -6.24
CA ASP A 49 8.15 -3.19 -5.48
C ASP A 49 9.17 -3.58 -4.39
N VAL A 50 9.00 -4.73 -3.72
CA VAL A 50 9.98 -5.28 -2.77
C VAL A 50 11.28 -5.61 -3.49
N SER A 51 11.22 -6.35 -4.60
CA SER A 51 12.40 -6.68 -5.41
C SER A 51 13.15 -5.43 -5.90
N SER A 52 12.41 -4.37 -6.25
CA SER A 52 13.01 -3.08 -6.64
C SER A 52 13.70 -2.39 -5.47
N THR A 53 13.11 -2.44 -4.27
CA THR A 53 13.72 -1.89 -3.05
C THR A 53 15.00 -2.64 -2.68
N LEU A 54 15.00 -4.00 -2.77
CA LEU A 54 16.20 -4.79 -2.52
C LEU A 54 17.32 -4.49 -3.52
N ARG A 55 16.99 -4.18 -4.78
CA ARG A 55 17.98 -3.69 -5.75
C ARG A 55 18.58 -2.35 -5.36
N ILE A 56 17.76 -1.42 -4.85
CA ILE A 56 18.25 -0.14 -4.31
C ILE A 56 19.22 -0.40 -3.16
N LEU A 57 18.88 -1.25 -2.19
CA LEU A 57 19.75 -1.59 -1.07
C LEU A 57 21.11 -2.15 -1.52
N ARG A 58 21.11 -3.07 -2.50
CA ARG A 58 22.36 -3.61 -3.07
C ARG A 58 23.19 -2.53 -3.77
N GLN A 59 22.54 -1.63 -4.50
CA GLN A 59 23.21 -0.49 -5.16
C GLN A 59 23.84 0.49 -4.16
N LEU A 60 23.25 0.62 -2.98
CA LEU A 60 23.80 1.42 -1.88
C LEU A 60 24.96 0.72 -1.15
N GLY A 61 25.31 -0.53 -1.51
CA GLY A 61 26.41 -1.30 -0.93
C GLY A 61 25.99 -2.28 0.17
N CYS A 62 24.68 -2.48 0.40
CA CYS A 62 24.19 -3.45 1.37
C CYS A 62 24.12 -4.86 0.77
N THR A 63 24.29 -5.89 1.58
CA THR A 63 23.76 -7.22 1.24
C THR A 63 22.26 -7.23 1.49
N ALA A 64 21.47 -7.71 0.54
CA ALA A 64 20.02 -7.79 0.68
C ALA A 64 19.51 -9.01 -0.11
N GLU A 65 19.02 -10.01 0.59
CA GLU A 65 18.59 -11.30 0.02
C GLU A 65 17.16 -11.62 0.46
N GLN A 66 16.38 -12.20 -0.45
CA GLN A 66 15.05 -12.70 -0.15
C GLN A 66 14.99 -14.21 -0.39
N GLN A 67 14.59 -14.95 0.62
CA GLN A 67 14.32 -16.37 0.55
C GLN A 67 12.86 -16.62 0.94
N ASN A 68 12.04 -16.98 -0.03
CA ASN A 68 10.58 -17.04 0.13
C ASN A 68 9.99 -15.71 0.66
N ASN A 69 9.40 -15.75 1.86
CA ASN A 69 8.81 -14.59 2.52
C ASN A 69 9.69 -14.03 3.66
N ASP A 70 10.97 -14.38 3.66
CA ASP A 70 11.93 -13.84 4.62
C ASP A 70 13.03 -13.07 3.87
N VAL A 71 13.45 -11.93 4.44
CA VAL A 71 14.48 -11.06 3.87
C VAL A 71 15.57 -10.83 4.90
N TYR A 72 16.82 -11.01 4.47
CA TYR A 72 18.01 -10.68 5.24
C TYR A 72 18.71 -9.47 4.62
N ILE A 73 19.08 -8.49 5.46
CA ILE A 73 19.77 -7.27 5.06
C ILE A 73 20.96 -7.04 5.98
N ASP A 74 22.14 -6.84 5.38
CA ASP A 74 23.34 -6.36 6.08
C ASP A 74 23.71 -4.98 5.54
N SER A 75 23.53 -3.95 6.37
CA SER A 75 23.77 -2.55 6.03
C SER A 75 25.11 -1.98 6.56
N ARG A 76 25.98 -2.84 7.09
CA ARG A 76 27.29 -2.40 7.66
C ARG A 76 28.22 -1.80 6.61
N ASN A 77 28.15 -2.28 5.38
CA ASN A 77 29.01 -1.89 4.26
C ASN A 77 28.35 -0.88 3.30
N LEU A 78 27.40 -0.06 3.79
CA LEU A 78 26.80 1.00 2.98
C LEU A 78 27.89 1.93 2.44
N SER A 79 27.96 2.08 1.12
CA SER A 79 29.04 2.80 0.41
C SER A 79 28.57 3.95 -0.49
N SER A 80 27.26 4.10 -0.69
CA SER A 80 26.67 5.15 -1.52
C SER A 80 25.52 5.84 -0.82
N CYS A 81 25.37 7.15 -1.06
CA CYS A 81 24.21 7.96 -0.67
C CYS A 81 23.45 8.50 -1.89
N THR A 82 23.66 7.91 -3.07
CA THR A 82 23.02 8.32 -4.32
C THR A 82 22.16 7.17 -4.86
N ILE A 83 20.89 7.45 -5.18
CA ILE A 83 20.00 6.51 -5.84
C ILE A 83 19.91 6.88 -7.32
N PRO A 84 20.27 5.96 -8.25
CA PRO A 84 20.21 6.21 -9.68
C PRO A 84 18.78 6.53 -10.17
N GLN A 85 18.64 7.44 -11.13
CA GLN A 85 17.38 7.91 -11.68
C GLN A 85 16.45 6.76 -12.09
N GLY A 86 16.90 5.80 -12.85
CA GLY A 86 16.07 4.68 -13.32
C GLY A 86 15.48 3.82 -12.20
N MET A 87 16.07 3.83 -10.99
CA MET A 87 15.50 3.14 -9.82
C MET A 87 14.43 3.98 -9.13
N MET A 88 14.56 5.31 -9.13
CA MET A 88 13.56 6.23 -8.58
C MET A 88 12.27 6.24 -9.41
N GLU A 89 12.39 6.11 -10.73
CA GLU A 89 11.25 6.09 -11.65
C GLU A 89 10.39 4.83 -11.51
N CYS A 90 10.99 3.71 -11.12
CA CYS A 90 10.28 2.43 -10.99
C CYS A 90 9.27 2.43 -9.83
N MET A 91 9.49 3.21 -8.77
CA MET A 91 8.73 3.09 -7.54
C MET A 91 8.71 4.41 -6.76
N ARG A 92 7.50 4.90 -6.44
CA ARG A 92 7.36 6.15 -5.69
C ARG A 92 7.93 6.09 -4.27
N SER A 93 7.81 4.95 -3.59
CA SER A 93 8.31 4.76 -2.22
C SER A 93 9.84 4.85 -2.11
N SER A 94 10.58 4.95 -3.22
CA SER A 94 12.02 5.25 -3.21
C SER A 94 12.36 6.60 -2.54
N VAL A 95 11.40 7.52 -2.46
CA VAL A 95 11.56 8.78 -1.70
C VAL A 95 11.80 8.55 -0.20
N LEU A 96 11.41 7.41 0.35
CA LEU A 96 11.63 7.05 1.76
C LEU A 96 13.12 6.95 2.13
N PHE A 97 13.98 6.67 1.15
CA PHE A 97 15.43 6.71 1.36
C PHE A 97 15.98 8.12 1.61
N MET A 98 15.21 9.19 1.35
CA MET A 98 15.64 10.56 1.63
C MET A 98 15.99 10.73 3.12
N GLY A 99 15.06 10.42 4.02
CA GLY A 99 15.29 10.54 5.46
C GLY A 99 16.36 9.59 5.98
N THR A 100 16.35 8.36 5.49
CA THR A 100 17.31 7.32 5.91
C THR A 100 18.76 7.69 5.57
N LEU A 101 19.01 8.03 4.29
CA LEU A 101 20.38 8.35 3.83
C LEU A 101 20.86 9.69 4.37
N LEU A 102 19.96 10.66 4.53
CA LEU A 102 20.27 11.91 5.17
C LEU A 102 20.72 11.71 6.63
N ALA A 103 19.96 10.91 7.39
CA ALA A 103 20.30 10.58 8.78
C ALA A 103 21.60 9.76 8.90
N ARG A 104 21.83 8.81 7.96
CA ARG A 104 22.99 7.91 7.97
C ARG A 104 24.28 8.55 7.48
N CYS A 105 24.20 9.36 6.39
CA CYS A 105 25.35 9.85 5.65
C CYS A 105 25.52 11.37 5.67
N GLY A 106 24.59 12.12 6.27
CA GLY A 106 24.57 13.58 6.23
C GLY A 106 24.22 14.16 4.85
N GLN A 107 24.04 13.31 3.85
CA GLN A 107 23.62 13.74 2.50
C GLN A 107 22.87 12.64 1.76
N VAL A 108 22.02 13.06 0.84
CA VAL A 108 21.36 12.18 -0.11
C VAL A 108 21.17 12.89 -1.44
N ARG A 109 21.39 12.16 -2.54
CA ARG A 109 21.07 12.60 -3.89
C ARG A 109 20.09 11.61 -4.50
N LEU A 110 18.97 12.13 -4.97
CA LEU A 110 17.92 11.36 -5.63
C LEU A 110 17.23 12.20 -6.71
N THR A 111 16.55 11.56 -7.62
CA THR A 111 15.69 12.25 -8.58
C THR A 111 14.24 12.26 -8.08
N ALA A 112 13.44 13.22 -8.56
CA ALA A 112 12.01 13.21 -8.25
C ALA A 112 11.41 11.84 -8.62
N PRO A 113 10.67 11.21 -7.70
CA PRO A 113 10.15 9.86 -7.93
C PRO A 113 9.18 9.84 -9.11
N GLY A 114 9.24 8.76 -9.90
CA GLY A 114 8.41 8.55 -11.07
C GLY A 114 6.91 8.62 -10.76
N GLY A 115 6.14 9.05 -11.74
CA GLY A 115 4.71 9.29 -11.59
C GLY A 115 3.89 8.01 -11.46
N CYS A 116 2.92 8.01 -10.56
CA CYS A 116 1.75 7.16 -10.66
C CYS A 116 0.67 7.92 -11.44
N LYS A 117 -0.09 7.25 -12.31
CA LYS A 117 -1.18 7.87 -13.10
C LYS A 117 -2.35 8.42 -12.26
N LEU A 118 -2.25 8.37 -10.93
CA LEU A 118 -3.28 8.80 -9.97
C LEU A 118 -3.27 10.32 -9.66
N GLY A 119 -2.51 11.12 -10.41
CA GLY A 119 -2.40 12.58 -10.25
C GLY A 119 -1.09 13.04 -9.64
N ALA A 120 -0.95 14.37 -9.48
CA ALA A 120 0.21 14.99 -8.87
C ALA A 120 0.37 14.53 -7.42
N ARG A 121 1.57 14.10 -7.07
CA ARG A 121 1.95 13.72 -5.71
C ARG A 121 3.23 14.43 -5.35
N PRO A 122 3.16 15.70 -4.99
CA PRO A 122 4.33 16.47 -4.62
C PRO A 122 5.04 15.82 -3.42
N ILE A 123 6.33 16.04 -3.31
CA ILE A 123 7.17 15.56 -2.20
C ILE A 123 7.52 16.70 -1.24
N ASP A 124 6.82 17.81 -1.36
CA ASP A 124 6.96 19.01 -0.54
C ASP A 124 6.92 18.74 0.97
N LEU A 125 6.01 17.87 1.42
CA LEU A 125 5.93 17.47 2.83
C LEU A 125 7.15 16.67 3.29
N HIS A 126 7.76 15.86 2.40
CA HIS A 126 9.02 15.17 2.71
C HIS A 126 10.16 16.19 2.83
N ILE A 127 10.25 17.13 1.89
CA ILE A 127 11.27 18.18 1.88
C ILE A 127 11.13 19.06 3.13
N SER A 128 9.91 19.53 3.44
CA SER A 128 9.63 20.34 4.61
C SER A 128 10.02 19.63 5.92
N ALA A 129 9.78 18.32 6.00
CA ALA A 129 10.19 17.53 7.17
C ALA A 129 11.72 17.50 7.32
N MET A 130 12.48 17.32 6.24
CA MET A 130 13.96 17.35 6.28
C MET A 130 14.48 18.74 6.65
N GLN A 131 13.89 19.80 6.10
CA GLN A 131 14.26 21.18 6.43
C GLN A 131 13.97 21.52 7.90
N ALA A 132 12.86 21.03 8.45
CA ALA A 132 12.53 21.19 9.87
C ALA A 132 13.55 20.52 10.81
N LEU A 133 14.29 19.53 10.33
CA LEU A 133 15.40 18.88 11.03
C LEU A 133 16.76 19.54 10.74
N GLY A 134 16.78 20.69 10.04
CA GLY A 134 17.99 21.46 9.74
C GLY A 134 18.71 21.10 8.45
N ALA A 135 18.11 20.30 7.57
CA ALA A 135 18.72 19.99 6.28
C ALA A 135 18.55 21.13 5.27
N SER A 136 19.58 21.36 4.46
CA SER A 136 19.47 22.13 3.23
C SER A 136 18.99 21.24 2.10
N VAL A 137 18.04 21.74 1.29
CA VAL A 137 17.51 21.03 0.14
C VAL A 137 17.68 21.88 -1.11
N GLU A 138 18.30 21.33 -2.12
CA GLU A 138 18.55 21.96 -3.42
C GLU A 138 17.88 21.13 -4.51
N GLU A 139 17.02 21.77 -5.30
CA GLU A 139 16.35 21.17 -6.45
C GLU A 139 16.99 21.67 -7.74
N LYS A 140 17.55 20.77 -8.56
CA LYS A 140 18.18 21.06 -9.86
C LYS A 140 17.50 20.23 -10.96
N GLY A 141 16.50 20.81 -11.60
CA GLY A 141 15.69 20.08 -12.58
C GLY A 141 14.94 18.92 -11.93
N CYS A 142 15.25 17.68 -12.30
CA CYS A 142 14.66 16.49 -11.68
C CYS A 142 15.46 15.96 -10.48
N GLU A 143 16.62 16.54 -10.18
CA GLU A 143 17.51 16.10 -9.10
C GLU A 143 17.21 16.84 -7.81
N ILE A 144 17.19 16.09 -6.69
CA ILE A 144 17.00 16.61 -5.34
C ILE A 144 18.22 16.22 -4.53
N ILE A 145 18.85 17.21 -3.92
CA ILE A 145 20.04 17.03 -3.10
C ILE A 145 19.73 17.58 -1.71
N CYS A 146 19.74 16.70 -0.71
CA CYS A 146 19.59 17.11 0.69
C CYS A 146 20.95 16.95 1.39
N ARG A 147 21.32 17.93 2.24
CA ARG A 147 22.54 17.91 3.06
C ARG A 147 22.26 18.43 4.45
N ALA A 148 22.91 17.81 5.43
CA ALA A 148 22.95 18.28 6.80
C ALA A 148 24.28 17.83 7.41
N GLU A 149 25.03 18.74 8.02
CA GLU A 149 26.20 18.33 8.83
C GLU A 149 25.74 17.49 10.01
N LYS A 150 24.59 17.89 10.61
CA LYS A 150 23.93 17.22 11.72
C LYS A 150 22.45 17.52 11.66
N LEU A 151 21.63 16.51 11.78
CA LEU A 151 20.20 16.71 11.98
C LEU A 151 19.92 17.10 13.42
N THR A 152 19.03 18.05 13.62
CA THR A 152 18.66 18.57 14.95
C THR A 152 17.16 18.34 15.16
N GLY A 153 16.82 17.79 16.30
CA GLY A 153 15.43 17.61 16.74
C GLY A 153 14.67 18.93 16.78
N GLY A 154 13.39 18.86 16.51
CA GLY A 154 12.52 20.03 16.42
C GLY A 154 11.07 19.64 16.22
N ARG A 155 10.25 20.61 15.83
CA ARG A 155 8.83 20.38 15.53
C ARG A 155 8.63 20.25 14.03
N ILE A 156 8.03 19.13 13.61
CA ILE A 156 7.59 18.89 12.23
C ILE A 156 6.07 18.95 12.23
N GLU A 157 5.50 19.86 11.44
CA GLU A 157 4.06 20.02 11.28
C GLU A 157 3.64 19.52 9.89
N LEU A 158 2.81 18.49 9.85
CA LEU A 158 2.24 17.98 8.62
C LEU A 158 0.81 18.50 8.48
N PRO A 159 0.54 19.42 7.54
CA PRO A 159 -0.80 20.01 7.33
C PRO A 159 -1.82 18.98 6.83
N PHE A 160 -1.33 17.87 6.29
CA PHE A 160 -2.10 16.72 5.87
C PHE A 160 -1.41 15.45 6.38
N PRO A 161 -2.15 14.43 6.90
CA PRO A 161 -1.57 13.20 7.43
C PRO A 161 -1.06 12.29 6.28
N SER A 162 0.02 12.74 5.62
CA SER A 162 0.70 11.99 4.57
C SER A 162 1.45 10.81 5.18
N VAL A 163 1.11 9.59 4.74
CA VAL A 163 1.77 8.35 5.20
C VAL A 163 3.27 8.43 4.91
N GLY A 164 3.66 8.65 3.65
CA GLY A 164 5.08 8.66 3.28
C GLY A 164 5.89 9.78 3.95
N ALA A 165 5.30 10.99 4.12
CA ALA A 165 5.98 12.07 4.82
C ALA A 165 6.15 11.76 6.32
N THR A 166 5.14 11.13 6.96
CA THR A 166 5.23 10.66 8.35
C THR A 166 6.34 9.61 8.50
N GLU A 167 6.37 8.61 7.63
CA GLU A 167 7.42 7.55 7.62
C GLU A 167 8.81 8.16 7.47
N ASN A 168 8.99 9.04 6.51
CA ASN A 168 10.28 9.69 6.24
C ASN A 168 10.73 10.58 7.41
N ALA A 169 9.80 11.35 8.00
CA ALA A 169 10.06 12.16 9.19
C ALA A 169 10.45 11.30 10.41
N MET A 170 9.75 10.19 10.64
CA MET A 170 10.08 9.25 11.73
C MET A 170 11.49 8.69 11.59
N ILE A 171 11.84 8.24 10.37
CA ILE A 171 13.16 7.66 10.10
C ILE A 171 14.26 8.73 10.26
N ALA A 172 14.09 9.89 9.65
CA ALA A 172 15.09 10.96 9.73
C ALA A 172 15.30 11.47 11.17
N ALA A 173 14.20 11.58 11.94
CA ALA A 173 14.23 12.00 13.33
C ALA A 173 15.03 11.04 14.24
N CYS A 174 15.15 9.76 13.89
CA CYS A 174 16.01 8.84 14.64
C CYS A 174 17.50 9.24 14.54
N GLY A 175 17.93 9.87 13.44
CA GLY A 175 19.30 10.38 13.27
C GLY A 175 19.51 11.83 13.76
N ALA A 176 18.49 12.45 14.34
CA ALA A 176 18.57 13.84 14.80
C ALA A 176 18.95 13.93 16.28
N ASP A 177 19.78 14.90 16.64
CA ASP A 177 20.08 15.21 18.03
C ASP A 177 18.94 15.96 18.73
N GLY A 178 18.60 15.53 19.94
CA GLY A 178 17.52 16.11 20.71
C GLY A 178 16.17 15.46 20.44
N VAL A 179 15.09 16.16 20.79
CA VAL A 179 13.73 15.64 20.67
C VAL A 179 13.04 16.18 19.42
N THR A 180 12.46 15.29 18.65
CA THR A 180 11.59 15.64 17.51
C THR A 180 10.14 15.34 17.85
N VAL A 181 9.25 16.28 17.56
CA VAL A 181 7.79 16.11 17.68
C VAL A 181 7.15 16.30 16.32
N ILE A 182 6.53 15.24 15.80
CA ILE A 182 5.80 15.24 14.53
C ILE A 182 4.31 15.38 14.83
N THR A 183 3.67 16.46 14.36
CA THR A 183 2.23 16.72 14.51
C THR A 183 1.52 16.58 13.16
N GLY A 184 0.22 16.25 13.17
CA GLY A 184 -0.51 15.92 11.94
C GLY A 184 -0.09 14.57 11.31
N ALA A 185 0.53 13.69 12.11
CA ALA A 185 1.03 12.40 11.66
C ALA A 185 -0.10 11.50 11.14
N ALA A 186 0.22 10.69 10.15
CA ALA A 186 -0.61 9.59 9.68
C ALA A 186 -0.76 8.52 10.78
N LYS A 187 -1.91 7.81 10.78
CA LYS A 187 -2.30 6.90 11.88
C LYS A 187 -2.42 5.44 11.43
N GLU A 188 -2.07 5.17 10.19
CA GLU A 188 -2.18 3.86 9.56
C GLU A 188 -1.45 2.78 10.39
N PRO A 189 -1.95 1.52 10.38
CA PRO A 189 -1.27 0.41 11.04
C PRO A 189 0.18 0.23 10.59
N GLU A 190 0.48 0.60 9.36
CA GLU A 190 1.81 0.56 8.76
C GLU A 190 2.79 1.53 9.45
N ILE A 191 2.29 2.70 9.93
CA ILE A 191 3.06 3.65 10.75
C ILE A 191 3.39 3.05 12.12
N VAL A 192 2.43 2.32 12.70
CA VAL A 192 2.64 1.62 13.97
C VAL A 192 3.69 0.52 13.81
N ASP A 193 3.64 -0.24 12.71
CA ASP A 193 4.60 -1.30 12.39
C ASP A 193 6.02 -0.74 12.20
N LEU A 194 6.15 0.40 11.51
CA LEU A 194 7.42 1.11 11.38
C LEU A 194 7.96 1.56 12.75
N GLN A 195 7.11 2.10 13.63
CA GLN A 195 7.53 2.46 14.99
C GLN A 195 8.07 1.24 15.76
N GLU A 196 7.39 0.11 15.69
CA GLU A 196 7.81 -1.11 16.38
C GLU A 196 9.15 -1.64 15.83
N TYR A 197 9.37 -1.54 14.52
CA TYR A 197 10.65 -1.86 13.91
C TYR A 197 11.76 -0.90 14.40
N LEU A 198 11.52 0.42 14.33
CA LEU A 198 12.49 1.43 14.77
C LEU A 198 12.83 1.29 16.26
N ARG A 199 11.86 0.92 17.11
CA ARG A 199 12.10 0.61 18.52
C ARG A 199 13.06 -0.56 18.72
N LYS A 200 12.83 -1.65 17.97
CA LYS A 200 13.72 -2.81 17.98
C LYS A 200 15.12 -2.45 17.48
N LEU A 201 15.22 -1.50 16.56
CA LEU A 201 16.48 -1.00 16.05
C LEU A 201 17.18 -0.06 17.05
N GLY A 202 16.52 0.33 18.14
CA GLY A 202 17.07 1.12 19.24
C GLY A 202 16.56 2.56 19.33
N ALA A 203 15.50 2.91 18.61
CA ALA A 203 14.91 4.25 18.67
C ALA A 203 13.98 4.41 19.90
N TYR A 204 14.07 5.56 20.54
CA TYR A 204 13.12 6.00 21.54
C TYR A 204 12.00 6.80 20.87
N ILE A 205 11.00 6.10 20.36
CA ILE A 205 9.90 6.64 19.56
C ILE A 205 8.54 6.20 20.08
N TYR A 206 7.55 7.12 20.14
CA TYR A 206 6.23 6.91 20.71
C TYR A 206 5.17 7.71 19.96
N GLY A 207 3.93 7.23 20.00
CA GLY A 207 2.76 7.96 19.52
C GLY A 207 2.25 7.53 18.16
N ALA A 208 2.87 6.57 17.46
CA ALA A 208 2.32 6.03 16.22
C ALA A 208 0.89 5.52 16.41
N GLY A 209 0.04 5.73 15.40
CA GLY A 209 -1.42 5.48 15.50
C GLY A 209 -2.20 6.67 16.09
N THR A 210 -1.51 7.74 16.53
CA THR A 210 -2.12 9.01 16.92
C THR A 210 -1.72 10.14 15.94
N ASN A 211 -2.20 11.36 16.16
CA ASN A 211 -1.81 12.51 15.35
C ASN A 211 -0.48 13.16 15.77
N MET A 212 0.20 12.60 16.80
CA MET A 212 1.46 13.14 17.30
C MET A 212 2.43 12.01 17.60
N ILE A 213 3.63 12.08 17.01
CA ILE A 213 4.72 11.12 17.23
C ILE A 213 5.91 11.87 17.80
N THR A 214 6.55 11.31 18.83
CA THR A 214 7.75 11.86 19.46
C THR A 214 8.91 10.89 19.27
N VAL A 215 10.06 11.42 18.82
CA VAL A 215 11.34 10.72 18.75
C VAL A 215 12.33 11.44 19.64
N SER A 216 12.96 10.75 20.61
CA SER A 216 13.78 11.39 21.63
C SER A 216 15.20 10.82 21.75
N GLY A 217 15.60 9.95 20.85
CA GLY A 217 16.95 9.40 20.82
C GLY A 217 17.05 8.10 20.01
N PHE A 218 18.30 7.69 19.76
CA PHE A 218 18.60 6.49 19.01
C PHE A 218 19.90 5.85 19.53
N ALA A 219 19.78 4.61 20.02
CA ALA A 219 20.91 3.78 20.45
C ALA A 219 20.89 2.50 19.58
N PRO A 220 21.55 2.48 18.42
CA PRO A 220 21.33 1.47 17.40
C PRO A 220 21.79 0.07 17.85
N GLU A 221 20.94 -0.91 17.63
CA GLU A 221 21.22 -2.33 17.79
C GLU A 221 21.99 -2.87 16.58
N ARG A 222 22.75 -3.96 16.79
CA ARG A 222 23.55 -4.58 15.72
C ARG A 222 22.81 -5.65 14.94
N HIS A 223 21.76 -6.22 15.53
CA HIS A 223 20.93 -7.25 14.92
C HIS A 223 19.47 -7.05 15.32
N VAL A 224 18.56 -7.06 14.31
CA VAL A 224 17.13 -6.83 14.52
C VAL A 224 16.29 -7.83 13.74
N GLY A 225 15.40 -8.55 14.45
CA GLY A 225 14.36 -9.39 13.86
C GLY A 225 12.98 -8.72 13.90
N HIS A 226 12.28 -8.65 12.77
CA HIS A 226 10.93 -8.08 12.71
C HIS A 226 10.02 -8.87 11.78
N ARG A 227 8.75 -9.02 12.17
CA ARG A 227 7.72 -9.64 11.34
C ARG A 227 6.79 -8.56 10.82
N ILE A 228 6.68 -8.45 9.51
CA ILE A 228 5.79 -7.50 8.83
C ILE A 228 4.32 -7.85 9.12
N ILE A 229 3.51 -6.84 9.41
CA ILE A 229 2.07 -7.01 9.61
C ILE A 229 1.38 -7.51 8.33
N PRO A 230 0.23 -8.18 8.44
CA PRO A 230 -0.54 -8.62 7.27
C PRO A 230 -1.09 -7.43 6.47
N ASP A 231 -1.25 -7.62 5.15
CA ASP A 231 -1.75 -6.59 4.24
C ASP A 231 -3.27 -6.45 4.33
N ARG A 232 -3.73 -5.40 4.99
CA ARG A 232 -5.17 -5.08 5.13
C ARG A 232 -5.85 -4.77 3.80
N ILE A 233 -5.11 -4.28 2.78
CA ILE A 233 -5.68 -3.97 1.47
C ILE A 233 -5.80 -5.24 0.61
N ALA A 234 -4.82 -6.15 0.69
CA ALA A 234 -4.94 -7.47 0.07
C ALA A 234 -6.10 -8.26 0.70
N ALA A 235 -6.23 -8.24 2.04
CA ALA A 235 -7.40 -8.83 2.72
C ALA A 235 -8.71 -8.23 2.21
N SER A 236 -8.79 -6.90 2.13
CA SER A 236 -9.95 -6.18 1.59
C SER A 236 -10.30 -6.62 0.17
N THR A 237 -9.30 -6.88 -0.67
CA THR A 237 -9.49 -7.32 -2.05
C THR A 237 -10.15 -8.70 -2.12
N PHE A 238 -9.69 -9.67 -1.33
CA PHE A 238 -10.31 -11.01 -1.30
C PHE A 238 -11.74 -10.97 -0.74
N LEU A 239 -12.01 -10.15 0.29
CA LEU A 239 -13.36 -9.97 0.80
C LEU A 239 -14.29 -9.37 -0.27
N CYS A 240 -13.86 -8.34 -0.99
CA CYS A 240 -14.62 -7.75 -2.10
C CYS A 240 -14.82 -8.75 -3.25
N ALA A 241 -13.83 -9.59 -3.57
CA ALA A 241 -13.94 -10.63 -4.58
C ALA A 241 -15.03 -11.65 -4.20
N CYS A 242 -15.03 -12.14 -2.96
CA CYS A 242 -16.05 -13.05 -2.46
C CYS A 242 -17.43 -12.38 -2.38
N ALA A 243 -17.51 -11.13 -1.95
CA ALA A 243 -18.77 -10.38 -1.93
C ALA A 243 -19.41 -10.29 -3.33
N ALA A 244 -18.59 -10.00 -4.37
CA ALA A 244 -19.05 -9.85 -5.74
C ALA A 244 -19.42 -11.18 -6.44
N ALA A 245 -18.61 -12.21 -6.24
CA ALA A 245 -18.78 -13.53 -6.87
C ALA A 245 -19.76 -14.44 -6.12
N GLY A 246 -20.03 -14.13 -4.84
CA GLY A 246 -20.67 -15.02 -3.89
C GLY A 246 -19.73 -16.08 -3.36
N GLY A 247 -20.05 -16.67 -2.19
CA GLY A 247 -19.24 -17.72 -1.61
C GLY A 247 -19.08 -17.61 -0.09
N ASP A 248 -18.13 -18.38 0.45
CA ASP A 248 -17.80 -18.45 1.87
C ASP A 248 -16.30 -18.62 2.06
N ILE A 249 -15.59 -17.51 2.34
CA ILE A 249 -14.13 -17.53 2.50
C ILE A 249 -13.70 -17.18 3.92
N GLU A 250 -12.62 -17.81 4.37
CA GLU A 250 -11.91 -17.44 5.58
C GLU A 250 -10.51 -16.90 5.23
N LEU A 251 -10.24 -15.65 5.58
CA LEU A 251 -8.90 -15.06 5.51
C LEU A 251 -8.17 -15.25 6.84
N ARG A 252 -7.01 -15.89 6.81
CA ARG A 252 -6.19 -16.19 7.98
C ARG A 252 -4.96 -15.28 8.05
N GLY A 253 -4.47 -15.08 9.27
CA GLY A 253 -3.28 -14.27 9.53
C GLY A 253 -3.56 -12.76 9.45
N VAL A 254 -4.80 -12.30 9.63
CA VAL A 254 -5.19 -10.89 9.55
C VAL A 254 -5.59 -10.32 10.92
N ASP A 255 -5.43 -9.01 11.07
CA ASP A 255 -6.07 -8.26 12.14
C ASP A 255 -7.29 -7.51 11.58
N SER A 256 -8.48 -8.01 11.89
CA SER A 256 -9.76 -7.46 11.40
C SER A 256 -9.97 -6.00 11.78
N LYS A 257 -9.37 -5.53 12.87
CA LYS A 257 -9.49 -4.16 13.35
C LYS A 257 -8.87 -3.14 12.38
N GLN A 258 -7.94 -3.56 11.53
CA GLN A 258 -7.24 -2.67 10.61
C GLN A 258 -8.08 -2.26 9.38
N PHE A 259 -9.24 -2.90 9.12
CA PHE A 259 -10.10 -2.60 7.99
C PHE A 259 -11.61 -2.64 8.33
N LEU A 260 -11.97 -2.17 9.52
CA LEU A 260 -13.35 -2.11 10.01
C LEU A 260 -14.30 -1.32 9.08
N ARG A 261 -13.80 -0.25 8.44
CA ARG A 261 -14.62 0.55 7.51
C ARG A 261 -15.07 -0.26 6.30
N LEU A 262 -14.21 -1.12 5.75
CA LEU A 262 -14.61 -2.01 4.66
C LEU A 262 -15.63 -3.05 5.15
N GLN A 263 -15.38 -3.68 6.30
CA GLN A 263 -16.32 -4.64 6.87
C GLN A 263 -17.71 -4.01 7.09
N HIS A 264 -17.76 -2.78 7.57
CA HIS A 264 -18.99 -2.03 7.74
C HIS A 264 -19.77 -1.89 6.41
N PHE A 265 -19.08 -1.50 5.32
CA PHE A 265 -19.71 -1.36 4.01
C PHE A 265 -20.16 -2.72 3.42
N LEU A 266 -19.36 -3.76 3.58
CA LEU A 266 -19.74 -5.10 3.12
C LEU A 266 -20.92 -5.66 3.91
N ASN A 267 -21.00 -5.41 5.23
CA ASN A 267 -22.19 -5.75 6.04
C ASN A 267 -23.44 -4.97 5.57
N GLN A 268 -23.31 -3.65 5.30
CA GLN A 268 -24.42 -2.87 4.72
C GLN A 268 -24.85 -3.41 3.36
N ALA A 269 -23.91 -3.93 2.58
CA ALA A 269 -24.18 -4.54 1.29
C ALA A 269 -24.83 -5.93 1.40
N GLY A 270 -25.00 -6.48 2.61
CA GLY A 270 -25.68 -7.76 2.85
C GLY A 270 -24.75 -8.96 3.06
N CYS A 271 -23.44 -8.75 3.19
CA CYS A 271 -22.51 -9.83 3.52
C CYS A 271 -22.59 -10.17 5.03
N ASP A 272 -22.48 -11.45 5.37
CA ASP A 272 -22.28 -11.92 6.74
C ASP A 272 -20.77 -12.01 7.04
N ILE A 273 -20.29 -11.22 8.02
CA ILE A 273 -18.87 -11.16 8.37
C ILE A 273 -18.66 -11.55 9.82
N ILE A 274 -17.85 -12.57 10.03
CA ILE A 274 -17.44 -13.05 11.36
C ILE A 274 -15.94 -12.81 11.52
N SER A 275 -15.59 -11.98 12.50
CA SER A 275 -14.19 -11.63 12.80
C SER A 275 -13.71 -12.34 14.06
N SER A 276 -12.50 -12.89 14.01
CA SER A 276 -11.77 -13.41 15.14
C SER A 276 -10.45 -12.63 15.35
N LYS A 277 -9.66 -13.04 16.33
CA LYS A 277 -8.38 -12.37 16.64
C LYS A 277 -7.39 -12.40 15.46
N ARG A 278 -7.42 -13.45 14.62
CA ARG A 278 -6.46 -13.69 13.54
C ARG A 278 -7.09 -14.17 12.24
N SER A 279 -8.40 -14.11 12.12
CA SER A 279 -9.11 -14.44 10.89
C SER A 279 -10.38 -13.62 10.71
N VAL A 280 -10.80 -13.50 9.45
CA VAL A 280 -12.09 -12.92 9.05
C VAL A 280 -12.73 -13.87 8.07
N ARG A 281 -13.98 -14.26 8.33
CA ARG A 281 -14.81 -15.04 7.42
C ARG A 281 -15.90 -14.15 6.85
N LEU A 282 -16.09 -14.24 5.55
CA LEU A 282 -17.15 -13.55 4.84
C LEU A 282 -17.99 -14.56 4.07
N ARG A 283 -19.31 -14.43 4.19
CA ARG A 283 -20.30 -15.14 3.39
C ARG A 283 -21.10 -14.15 2.57
N SER A 284 -21.33 -14.48 1.31
CA SER A 284 -22.17 -13.71 0.40
C SER A 284 -22.91 -14.65 -0.55
N ASP A 285 -24.14 -14.33 -0.88
CA ASP A 285 -24.88 -14.99 -1.95
C ASP A 285 -24.58 -14.40 -3.33
N GLY A 286 -23.84 -13.28 -3.39
CA GLY A 286 -23.54 -12.52 -4.59
C GLY A 286 -24.60 -11.49 -4.98
N CYS A 287 -25.69 -11.39 -4.18
CA CYS A 287 -26.79 -10.44 -4.38
C CYS A 287 -26.61 -9.27 -3.39
N LEU A 288 -25.82 -8.29 -3.76
CA LEU A 288 -25.48 -7.17 -2.89
C LEU A 288 -26.51 -6.03 -2.95
N HIS A 289 -26.63 -5.29 -1.87
CA HIS A 289 -27.31 -4.00 -1.82
C HIS A 289 -26.32 -2.85 -1.98
N ALA A 290 -26.79 -1.76 -2.60
CA ALA A 290 -25.99 -0.55 -2.76
C ALA A 290 -25.66 0.08 -1.40
N VAL A 291 -24.49 0.67 -1.31
CA VAL A 291 -24.05 1.47 -0.17
C VAL A 291 -24.22 2.94 -0.51
N SER A 292 -24.97 3.69 0.30
CA SER A 292 -25.44 5.03 -0.06
C SER A 292 -24.29 6.03 -0.32
N ARG A 293 -23.24 5.99 0.51
CA ARG A 293 -22.08 6.91 0.38
C ARG A 293 -20.80 6.29 0.93
N VAL A 294 -19.76 6.31 0.12
CA VAL A 294 -18.38 5.91 0.47
C VAL A 294 -17.47 7.12 0.28
N VAL A 295 -16.84 7.59 1.34
CA VAL A 295 -15.92 8.74 1.31
C VAL A 295 -14.52 8.24 1.69
N THR A 296 -13.53 8.50 0.84
CA THR A 296 -12.15 8.18 1.19
C THR A 296 -11.56 9.23 2.11
N GLU A 297 -10.91 8.77 3.17
CA GLU A 297 -10.31 9.60 4.21
C GLU A 297 -9.04 8.94 4.76
N PRO A 298 -8.11 9.72 5.34
CA PRO A 298 -6.99 9.15 6.11
C PRO A 298 -7.49 8.21 7.22
N TYR A 299 -6.68 7.23 7.57
CA TYR A 299 -7.01 6.26 8.60
C TYR A 299 -7.38 6.94 9.95
N PRO A 300 -8.45 6.51 10.65
CA PRO A 300 -9.24 5.28 10.46
C PRO A 300 -10.44 5.41 9.50
N GLY A 301 -10.45 6.40 8.60
CA GLY A 301 -11.43 6.52 7.53
C GLY A 301 -11.31 5.40 6.49
N PHE A 302 -12.11 5.48 5.43
CA PHE A 302 -12.08 4.48 4.36
C PHE A 302 -10.87 4.74 3.45
N PRO A 303 -9.96 3.74 3.27
CA PRO A 303 -8.74 3.97 2.54
C PRO A 303 -8.98 4.09 1.02
N THR A 304 -8.33 5.06 0.37
CA THR A 304 -8.36 5.23 -1.08
C THR A 304 -7.93 3.97 -1.84
N ASP A 305 -7.05 3.15 -1.27
CA ASP A 305 -6.62 1.88 -1.87
C ASP A 305 -7.73 0.82 -1.92
N ALA A 306 -8.72 0.90 -1.05
CA ALA A 306 -9.88 0.00 -1.07
C ALA A 306 -11.04 0.54 -1.94
N GLN A 307 -10.98 1.78 -2.40
CA GLN A 307 -12.07 2.40 -3.17
C GLN A 307 -12.34 1.66 -4.49
N PRO A 308 -11.35 1.35 -5.37
CA PRO A 308 -11.62 0.67 -6.64
C PRO A 308 -12.16 -0.74 -6.46
N ILE A 309 -11.66 -1.47 -5.46
CA ILE A 309 -12.07 -2.86 -5.21
C ILE A 309 -13.49 -2.95 -4.65
N LEU A 310 -13.88 -2.02 -3.76
CA LEU A 310 -15.26 -1.95 -3.28
C LEU A 310 -16.21 -1.48 -4.38
N MET A 311 -15.81 -0.50 -5.21
CA MET A 311 -16.59 -0.08 -6.37
C MET A 311 -16.86 -1.25 -7.31
N ALA A 312 -15.84 -2.06 -7.63
CA ALA A 312 -15.99 -3.23 -8.48
C ALA A 312 -16.93 -4.29 -7.87
N ALA A 313 -16.89 -4.48 -6.56
CA ALA A 313 -17.79 -5.40 -5.87
C ALA A 313 -19.27 -4.97 -5.95
N LEU A 314 -19.53 -3.66 -5.97
CA LEU A 314 -20.88 -3.09 -5.97
C LEU A 314 -21.49 -2.86 -7.36
N LEU A 315 -20.83 -3.26 -8.44
CA LEU A 315 -21.33 -3.03 -9.82
C LEU A 315 -22.68 -3.69 -10.11
N LYS A 316 -23.03 -4.80 -9.41
CA LYS A 316 -24.32 -5.49 -9.51
C LYS A 316 -25.22 -5.25 -8.30
N ALA A 317 -24.84 -4.38 -7.38
CA ALA A 317 -25.59 -4.16 -6.15
C ALA A 317 -26.95 -3.48 -6.43
N HIS A 318 -28.03 -3.95 -5.79
CA HIS A 318 -29.35 -3.36 -5.95
C HIS A 318 -29.39 -1.93 -5.42
N GLY A 319 -29.63 -0.96 -6.30
CA GLY A 319 -29.69 0.47 -5.99
C GLY A 319 -28.51 1.27 -6.52
N MET A 320 -28.20 2.38 -5.84
CA MET A 320 -27.19 3.34 -6.27
C MET A 320 -26.18 3.57 -5.14
N SER A 321 -24.88 3.47 -5.47
CA SER A 321 -23.78 3.79 -4.57
C SER A 321 -23.03 5.03 -5.05
N ARG A 322 -22.68 5.94 -4.13
CA ARG A 322 -21.90 7.15 -4.43
C ARG A 322 -20.55 7.08 -3.74
N PHE A 323 -19.50 7.40 -4.48
CA PHE A 323 -18.11 7.44 -4.02
C PHE A 323 -17.59 8.86 -4.11
N THR A 324 -16.97 9.36 -3.04
CA THR A 324 -16.26 10.63 -3.00
C THR A 324 -14.79 10.36 -2.70
N GLU A 325 -13.88 10.84 -3.55
CA GLU A 325 -12.44 10.62 -3.41
C GLU A 325 -11.73 11.90 -2.96
N ASN A 326 -11.23 11.89 -1.73
CA ASN A 326 -10.60 13.07 -1.13
C ASN A 326 -9.06 13.00 -1.13
N ILE A 327 -8.46 11.87 -1.53
CA ILE A 327 -7.01 11.64 -1.42
C ILE A 327 -6.30 11.86 -2.76
N PHE A 328 -6.85 11.31 -3.88
CA PHE A 328 -6.21 11.37 -5.19
C PHE A 328 -7.12 11.93 -6.26
N ASP A 329 -6.60 12.88 -7.07
CA ASP A 329 -7.38 13.57 -8.08
C ASP A 329 -7.84 12.64 -9.23
N SER A 330 -7.02 11.68 -9.62
CA SER A 330 -7.30 10.79 -10.75
C SER A 330 -7.62 9.34 -10.31
N ARG A 331 -8.23 9.16 -9.11
CA ARG A 331 -8.47 7.82 -8.58
C ARG A 331 -9.46 7.02 -9.42
N PHE A 332 -10.41 7.67 -10.07
CA PHE A 332 -11.44 7.02 -10.88
C PHE A 332 -11.01 6.63 -12.31
N CYS A 333 -9.72 6.68 -12.64
CA CYS A 333 -9.22 6.28 -13.97
C CYS A 333 -9.61 4.85 -14.38
N HIS A 334 -9.88 3.96 -13.42
CA HIS A 334 -10.35 2.59 -13.62
C HIS A 334 -11.83 2.49 -14.04
N ALA A 335 -12.65 3.52 -13.76
CA ALA A 335 -14.10 3.48 -14.02
C ALA A 335 -14.41 3.25 -15.50
N ALA A 336 -13.69 3.89 -16.43
CA ALA A 336 -13.86 3.69 -17.86
C ALA A 336 -13.61 2.23 -18.29
N GLN A 337 -12.73 1.50 -17.61
CA GLN A 337 -12.50 0.09 -17.89
C GLN A 337 -13.60 -0.79 -17.26
N LEU A 338 -14.13 -0.45 -16.11
CA LEU A 338 -15.28 -1.13 -15.51
C LEU A 338 -16.55 -0.99 -16.35
N MET A 339 -16.76 0.16 -17.00
CA MET A 339 -17.88 0.35 -17.93
C MET A 339 -17.84 -0.59 -19.14
N ARG A 340 -16.69 -1.13 -19.53
CA ARG A 340 -16.58 -2.13 -20.60
C ARG A 340 -17.22 -3.47 -20.26
N PHE A 341 -17.41 -3.77 -18.97
CA PHE A 341 -18.19 -4.92 -18.51
C PHE A 341 -19.71 -4.69 -18.58
N GLY A 342 -20.14 -3.50 -19.00
CA GLY A 342 -21.55 -3.08 -18.98
C GLY A 342 -21.98 -2.44 -17.66
N ALA A 343 -21.03 -2.03 -16.82
CA ALA A 343 -21.32 -1.29 -15.59
C ALA A 343 -21.85 0.11 -15.91
N ASP A 344 -22.81 0.58 -15.11
CA ASP A 344 -23.37 1.92 -15.19
C ASP A 344 -22.69 2.82 -14.14
N ILE A 345 -21.76 3.66 -14.61
CA ILE A 345 -20.94 4.53 -13.77
C ILE A 345 -20.88 5.93 -14.37
N ALA A 346 -21.19 6.94 -13.57
CA ALA A 346 -20.91 8.33 -13.92
C ALA A 346 -19.80 8.87 -13.00
N VAL A 347 -18.82 9.56 -13.58
CA VAL A 347 -17.72 10.22 -12.86
C VAL A 347 -17.77 11.70 -13.11
N ASP A 348 -17.77 12.49 -12.04
CA ASP A 348 -17.69 13.96 -12.08
C ASP A 348 -16.63 14.43 -11.06
N GLY A 349 -15.46 14.78 -11.56
CA GLY A 349 -14.33 15.20 -10.73
C GLY A 349 -13.94 14.18 -9.68
N ARG A 350 -14.17 14.53 -8.43
CA ARG A 350 -13.87 13.68 -7.25
C ARG A 350 -15.06 12.84 -6.78
N GLU A 351 -16.13 12.79 -7.56
CA GLU A 351 -17.30 11.96 -7.27
C GLU A 351 -17.53 10.93 -8.38
N ALA A 352 -18.00 9.75 -7.97
CA ALA A 352 -18.48 8.73 -8.88
C ALA A 352 -19.78 8.13 -8.34
N THR A 353 -20.74 7.93 -9.24
CA THR A 353 -22.00 7.27 -8.93
C THR A 353 -22.05 5.95 -9.71
N VAL A 354 -22.39 4.87 -9.01
CA VAL A 354 -22.56 3.52 -9.57
C VAL A 354 -24.00 3.12 -9.41
N TRP A 355 -24.68 2.86 -10.51
CA TRP A 355 -25.99 2.21 -10.51
C TRP A 355 -25.79 0.72 -10.76
N GLY A 356 -26.31 -0.10 -9.85
CA GLY A 356 -26.15 -1.54 -9.96
C GLY A 356 -26.89 -2.09 -11.18
N VAL A 357 -26.18 -2.88 -11.99
CA VAL A 357 -26.71 -3.53 -13.16
C VAL A 357 -27.09 -4.98 -12.87
N ARG A 358 -28.01 -5.54 -13.64
CA ARG A 358 -28.51 -6.92 -13.47
C ARG A 358 -27.40 -7.95 -13.70
N SER A 359 -26.56 -7.75 -14.71
CA SER A 359 -25.44 -8.62 -15.04
C SER A 359 -24.29 -7.82 -15.65
N LEU A 360 -23.08 -8.32 -15.48
CA LEU A 360 -21.85 -7.87 -16.16
C LEU A 360 -21.47 -8.91 -17.20
N ARG A 361 -20.84 -8.48 -18.26
CA ARG A 361 -20.31 -9.36 -19.33
C ARG A 361 -18.79 -9.32 -19.34
N GLY A 362 -18.18 -10.47 -19.57
CA GLY A 362 -16.75 -10.58 -19.74
C GLY A 362 -16.24 -9.63 -20.85
N ALA A 363 -15.10 -9.01 -20.62
CA ALA A 363 -14.54 -7.98 -21.48
C ALA A 363 -13.01 -8.05 -21.55
N THR A 364 -12.43 -7.50 -22.61
CA THR A 364 -10.99 -7.23 -22.65
C THR A 364 -10.75 -5.83 -22.13
N VAL A 365 -10.01 -5.70 -21.03
CA VAL A 365 -9.73 -4.43 -20.32
C VAL A 365 -8.25 -4.29 -20.01
N THR A 366 -7.81 -3.08 -19.67
CA THR A 366 -6.41 -2.80 -19.34
C THR A 366 -6.31 -2.33 -17.89
N ALA A 367 -5.41 -2.92 -17.11
CA ALA A 367 -5.10 -2.46 -15.75
C ALA A 367 -4.54 -1.03 -15.79
N THR A 368 -5.21 -0.10 -15.15
CA THR A 368 -4.84 1.33 -15.12
C THR A 368 -3.74 1.62 -14.12
N ASP A 369 -3.80 0.92 -13.01
CA ASP A 369 -2.89 0.98 -11.86
C ASP A 369 -3.05 -0.30 -11.03
N LEU A 370 -2.30 -0.42 -9.93
CA LEU A 370 -2.32 -1.58 -9.04
C LEU A 370 -3.75 -1.95 -8.55
N ARG A 371 -4.50 -1.00 -8.03
CA ARG A 371 -5.82 -1.26 -7.44
C ARG A 371 -6.93 -1.32 -8.49
N GLY A 372 -6.78 -0.53 -9.56
CA GLY A 372 -7.63 -0.63 -10.73
C GLY A 372 -7.52 -2.00 -11.39
N GLY A 373 -6.31 -2.55 -11.53
CA GLY A 373 -6.10 -3.91 -12.03
C GLY A 373 -6.83 -4.96 -11.19
N ALA A 374 -6.70 -4.90 -9.87
CA ALA A 374 -7.43 -5.80 -8.96
C ALA A 374 -8.95 -5.62 -9.05
N ALA A 375 -9.44 -4.39 -9.23
CA ALA A 375 -10.86 -4.11 -9.42
C ALA A 375 -11.41 -4.78 -10.69
N MET A 376 -10.64 -4.79 -11.79
CA MET A 376 -11.02 -5.49 -13.03
C MET A 376 -11.05 -7.00 -12.87
N VAL A 377 -10.13 -7.57 -12.07
CA VAL A 377 -10.18 -9.00 -11.70
C VAL A 377 -11.46 -9.29 -10.93
N ILE A 378 -11.82 -8.48 -9.93
CA ILE A 378 -13.07 -8.64 -9.15
C ILE A 378 -14.29 -8.55 -10.06
N ALA A 379 -14.36 -7.56 -10.96
CA ALA A 379 -15.45 -7.44 -11.92
C ALA A 379 -15.55 -8.68 -12.83
N GLY A 380 -14.41 -9.18 -13.33
CA GLY A 380 -14.32 -10.40 -14.14
C GLY A 380 -14.84 -11.65 -13.41
N LEU A 381 -14.54 -11.82 -12.11
CA LEU A 381 -15.03 -12.94 -11.31
C LEU A 381 -16.56 -12.96 -11.20
N SER A 382 -17.20 -11.79 -11.22
CA SER A 382 -18.65 -11.64 -11.11
C SER A 382 -19.37 -11.48 -12.46
N ALA A 383 -18.65 -11.41 -13.57
CA ALA A 383 -19.19 -11.26 -14.91
C ALA A 383 -19.61 -12.59 -15.53
N GLU A 384 -20.49 -12.56 -16.52
CA GLU A 384 -20.84 -13.70 -17.38
C GLU A 384 -19.82 -13.84 -18.51
N GLY A 385 -19.30 -15.05 -18.72
CA GLY A 385 -18.33 -15.35 -19.79
C GLY A 385 -16.88 -15.06 -19.37
N SER A 386 -16.01 -14.85 -20.37
CA SER A 386 -14.56 -14.72 -20.18
C SER A 386 -14.09 -13.27 -20.22
N THR A 387 -13.20 -12.94 -19.32
CA THR A 387 -12.53 -11.61 -19.20
C THR A 387 -11.04 -11.76 -19.45
N SER A 388 -10.46 -10.81 -20.17
CA SER A 388 -9.01 -10.65 -20.30
C SER A 388 -8.57 -9.31 -19.73
N VAL A 389 -7.74 -9.32 -18.67
CA VAL A 389 -7.15 -8.09 -18.12
C VAL A 389 -5.69 -7.98 -18.57
N ILE A 390 -5.42 -7.02 -19.45
CA ILE A 390 -4.06 -6.71 -19.92
C ILE A 390 -3.34 -5.91 -18.83
N ASP A 391 -2.25 -6.45 -18.30
CA ASP A 391 -1.49 -5.87 -17.22
C ASP A 391 -0.03 -5.62 -17.58
N ALA A 392 0.41 -4.38 -17.40
CA ALA A 392 1.81 -3.98 -17.56
C ALA A 392 2.65 -4.26 -16.29
N GLY A 393 2.24 -5.20 -15.43
CA GLY A 393 2.90 -5.55 -14.19
C GLY A 393 2.39 -4.76 -12.97
N HIS A 394 1.24 -4.09 -13.09
CA HIS A 394 0.67 -3.30 -11.99
C HIS A 394 0.22 -4.19 -10.82
N ILE A 395 -0.46 -5.31 -11.10
CA ILE A 395 -1.02 -6.20 -10.08
C ILE A 395 0.10 -6.83 -9.24
N ALA A 396 1.19 -7.28 -9.86
CA ALA A 396 2.35 -7.88 -9.20
C ALA A 396 3.09 -6.93 -8.24
N ARG A 397 2.82 -5.63 -8.29
CA ARG A 397 3.35 -4.63 -7.35
C ARG A 397 2.74 -4.74 -5.96
N GLY A 398 1.54 -5.31 -5.82
CA GLY A 398 0.83 -5.33 -4.54
C GLY A 398 0.18 -6.65 -4.16
N TYR A 399 0.14 -7.62 -5.07
CA TYR A 399 -0.47 -8.92 -4.81
C TYR A 399 0.50 -10.04 -5.14
N GLU A 400 0.81 -10.84 -4.12
CA GLU A 400 1.66 -12.02 -4.22
C GLU A 400 0.82 -13.23 -4.63
N ASN A 401 1.22 -13.90 -5.73
CA ASN A 401 0.55 -15.12 -6.23
C ASN A 401 -0.99 -14.98 -6.28
N PHE A 402 -1.47 -13.84 -6.80
CA PHE A 402 -2.89 -13.47 -6.72
C PHE A 402 -3.79 -14.46 -7.44
N ASP A 403 -3.39 -14.94 -8.62
CA ASP A 403 -4.07 -15.98 -9.38
C ASP A 403 -4.14 -17.31 -8.60
N ASN A 404 -3.02 -17.76 -8.03
CA ASN A 404 -2.94 -18.99 -7.26
C ASN A 404 -3.86 -18.93 -6.01
N LYS A 405 -3.86 -17.78 -5.31
CA LYS A 405 -4.73 -17.57 -4.14
C LYS A 405 -6.21 -17.57 -4.54
N LEU A 406 -6.58 -16.89 -5.62
CA LEU A 406 -7.94 -16.92 -6.15
C LEU A 406 -8.35 -18.33 -6.60
N ARG A 407 -7.49 -19.07 -7.30
CA ARG A 407 -7.74 -20.48 -7.68
C ARG A 407 -7.93 -21.38 -6.46
N SER A 408 -7.14 -21.19 -5.41
CA SER A 408 -7.29 -21.96 -4.16
C SER A 408 -8.64 -21.71 -3.46
N LEU A 409 -9.29 -20.59 -3.78
CA LEU A 409 -10.65 -20.24 -3.34
C LEU A 409 -11.74 -20.64 -4.36
N GLY A 410 -11.39 -21.36 -5.44
CA GLY A 410 -12.36 -21.86 -6.42
C GLY A 410 -12.54 -20.98 -7.66
N ALA A 411 -11.85 -19.86 -7.78
CA ALA A 411 -11.91 -19.05 -9.00
C ALA A 411 -11.30 -19.76 -10.21
N ASP A 412 -11.86 -19.51 -11.37
CA ASP A 412 -11.28 -19.92 -12.66
C ASP A 412 -10.51 -18.74 -13.24
N VAL A 413 -9.25 -18.65 -12.86
CA VAL A 413 -8.35 -17.56 -13.25
C VAL A 413 -6.94 -18.09 -13.51
N PHE A 414 -6.29 -17.60 -14.56
CA PHE A 414 -4.87 -17.86 -14.81
C PHE A 414 -4.21 -16.64 -15.45
N MET A 415 -2.89 -16.53 -15.25
CA MET A 415 -2.07 -15.47 -15.80
C MET A 415 -1.15 -16.04 -16.87
N GLU A 416 -1.17 -15.42 -18.06
CA GLU A 416 -0.25 -15.64 -19.17
C GLU A 416 0.78 -14.50 -19.18
N ILE A 417 2.08 -14.82 -19.32
CA ILE A 417 3.22 -13.85 -19.26
C ILE A 417 3.70 -13.51 -20.69
#